data_d12d9aade564580c789897d0f211d1a0
#
_entry.id   d12d9aade564580c789897d0f211d1a0
#
_cell.length_a   1.000
_cell.length_b   1.000
_cell.length_c   1.000
_cell.angle_alpha   90.00
_cell.angle_beta   90.00
_cell.angle_gamma   90.00
#
_symmetry.space_group_name_H-M   'P 1'
#
loop_
_entity.id
_entity.type
_entity.pdbx_description
1 polymer ?
#
loop_
_entity_poly.entity_id
_entity_poly.type
_entity_poly.pdbx_seq_one_letter_code
_entity_poly.pdbx_strand_id
1 'polypeptide(L)'
;MDIKAAEISAILKDQIKNFGQEAQVSEVGQVLSVGDGIARVYGLDNVQAGELVEFPGGIKGMALNLETDNVGVVIFGNDRSIKEGDVVKRTGSIVDTPVGKGLLGRVVDGLGNPIDGKGPIEHTERRRVDVKAPGILPRKSVHEPMSTGLKAIDALIPIGRGQRELIIGDRQTGKSAIILDTFLNQKPAHDANASDTDKLYCIYVAIGQKRSTVAQFVKQLEEAGALQYSIVIAATASDPAPLQYIAPFTGCAIGEWFRDNGQHAVIAYDDLTKQAVAYRQMSLLLRRPPGREAYPGDVFYLHSRLLERAAKLNEDHGLGSLTALPVIETQANDVSAYIPTNVISITDGQIFLETNLFFQGIRPAVNVGLSVSRVGGAAQIKAMKQVAGSLKGELSQYREMAAFAQFGSDLDASTQRLLNRGARLTELLKQPQFSPLKTEEQVAVIFAGANGYLDSLPVNKVADFEKTVLSALRGKHAELLKTIATEKQLSDDTRAKLKAALDDVKKTYAA
;
A
#
# COMPACT_ATOMS: atom_id res chain seq x y z
N MET A 1 -64.73 32.97 -13.17
CA MET A 1 -63.78 33.45 -12.14
C MET A 1 -62.77 34.34 -12.87
N ASP A 2 -62.91 35.62 -12.70
CA ASP A 2 -61.95 36.55 -13.31
C ASP A 2 -60.70 36.62 -12.50
N ILE A 3 -59.62 36.09 -13.03
CA ILE A 3 -58.30 36.21 -12.41
C ILE A 3 -57.86 37.67 -12.52
N LYS A 4 -57.65 38.34 -11.38
CA LYS A 4 -57.28 39.74 -11.36
C LYS A 4 -55.91 39.92 -12.01
N ALA A 5 -55.77 40.96 -12.83
CA ALA A 5 -54.54 41.30 -13.58
C ALA A 5 -53.31 41.39 -12.69
N ALA A 6 -53.47 41.66 -11.38
CA ALA A 6 -52.43 41.66 -10.38
C ALA A 6 -51.87 40.24 -10.06
N GLU A 7 -52.73 39.21 -10.10
CA GLU A 7 -52.32 37.81 -9.87
C GLU A 7 -51.53 37.26 -11.05
N ILE A 8 -51.96 37.60 -12.28
CA ILE A 8 -51.22 37.24 -13.50
C ILE A 8 -49.84 37.91 -13.50
N SER A 9 -49.77 39.18 -13.11
CA SER A 9 -48.51 39.92 -13.00
C SER A 9 -47.57 39.34 -11.91
N ALA A 10 -48.12 38.85 -10.79
CA ALA A 10 -47.34 38.20 -9.74
C ALA A 10 -46.79 36.84 -10.19
N ILE A 11 -47.61 36.03 -10.85
CA ILE A 11 -47.22 34.73 -11.42
C ILE A 11 -46.15 34.91 -12.50
N LEU A 12 -46.30 35.87 -13.38
CA LEU A 12 -45.34 36.18 -14.44
C LEU A 12 -43.99 36.70 -13.83
N LYS A 13 -44.05 37.54 -12.79
CA LYS A 13 -42.86 38.01 -12.10
C LYS A 13 -42.13 36.88 -11.36
N ASP A 14 -42.86 35.92 -10.81
CA ASP A 14 -42.29 34.77 -10.12
C ASP A 14 -41.68 33.78 -11.13
N GLN A 15 -42.36 33.55 -12.26
CA GLN A 15 -41.81 32.75 -13.36
C GLN A 15 -40.58 33.40 -14.00
N ILE A 16 -40.55 34.72 -14.17
CA ILE A 16 -39.39 35.44 -14.69
C ILE A 16 -38.22 35.41 -13.68
N LYS A 17 -38.52 35.49 -12.40
CA LYS A 17 -37.51 35.40 -11.35
C LYS A 17 -36.90 34.00 -11.25
N ASN A 18 -37.72 32.96 -11.45
CA ASN A 18 -37.29 31.55 -11.45
C ASN A 18 -36.64 31.15 -12.77
N PHE A 19 -37.01 31.81 -13.90
CA PHE A 19 -36.40 31.57 -15.20
C PHE A 19 -34.90 31.89 -15.25
N GLY A 20 -34.44 32.81 -14.41
CA GLY A 20 -33.00 33.11 -14.25
C GLY A 20 -32.25 32.17 -13.32
N GLN A 21 -32.93 31.34 -12.52
CA GLN A 21 -32.33 30.33 -11.65
C GLN A 21 -32.35 28.91 -12.23
N GLU A 22 -33.20 28.64 -13.24
CA GLU A 22 -33.29 27.35 -13.89
C GLU A 22 -32.41 27.18 -15.14
N ALA A 23 -31.67 28.18 -15.52
CA ALA A 23 -30.79 28.12 -16.70
C ALA A 23 -29.33 27.77 -16.34
N GLN A 24 -29.10 26.86 -15.43
CA GLN A 24 -28.04 25.90 -15.63
C GLN A 24 -28.63 24.78 -16.48
N VAL A 25 -28.66 24.99 -17.79
CA VAL A 25 -28.88 23.92 -18.75
C VAL A 25 -27.72 22.96 -18.59
N SER A 26 -27.89 21.95 -17.71
CA SER A 26 -26.97 20.83 -17.66
C SER A 26 -27.02 20.20 -19.04
N GLU A 27 -25.89 20.20 -19.75
CA GLU A 27 -25.78 19.51 -21.03
C GLU A 27 -26.17 18.05 -20.82
N VAL A 28 -27.10 17.57 -21.61
CA VAL A 28 -27.65 16.23 -21.50
C VAL A 28 -27.31 15.45 -22.77
N GLY A 29 -26.99 14.16 -22.55
CA GLY A 29 -26.84 13.21 -23.63
C GLY A 29 -27.86 12.08 -23.54
N GLN A 30 -27.84 11.21 -24.52
CA GLN A 30 -28.71 10.05 -24.59
C GLN A 30 -27.89 8.78 -24.76
N VAL A 31 -28.25 7.75 -24.03
CA VAL A 31 -27.61 6.43 -24.11
C VAL A 31 -27.93 5.81 -25.47
N LEU A 32 -26.90 5.52 -26.27
CA LEU A 32 -27.01 4.80 -27.55
C LEU A 32 -26.96 3.29 -27.35
N SER A 33 -26.09 2.82 -26.42
CA SER A 33 -25.96 1.43 -26.05
C SER A 33 -25.38 1.32 -24.65
N VAL A 34 -25.72 0.25 -23.95
CA VAL A 34 -25.20 -0.04 -22.59
C VAL A 34 -25.01 -1.54 -22.42
N GLY A 35 -23.94 -1.93 -21.74
CA GLY A 35 -23.63 -3.31 -21.39
C GLY A 35 -22.24 -3.45 -20.83
N ASP A 36 -22.05 -4.45 -19.98
CA ASP A 36 -20.75 -4.81 -19.36
C ASP A 36 -20.07 -3.64 -18.62
N GLY A 37 -20.85 -2.74 -18.02
CA GLY A 37 -20.34 -1.59 -17.29
C GLY A 37 -19.90 -0.41 -18.16
N ILE A 38 -20.22 -0.43 -19.47
CA ILE A 38 -19.91 0.63 -20.42
C ILE A 38 -21.20 1.15 -21.05
N ALA A 39 -21.32 2.47 -21.19
CA ALA A 39 -22.34 3.11 -21.99
C ALA A 39 -21.70 3.96 -23.11
N ARG A 40 -22.34 3.96 -24.28
CA ARG A 40 -22.06 4.93 -25.34
C ARG A 40 -23.16 5.98 -25.33
N VAL A 41 -22.75 7.23 -25.23
CA VAL A 41 -23.66 8.36 -25.04
C VAL A 41 -23.48 9.37 -26.17
N TYR A 42 -24.58 9.80 -26.75
CA TYR A 42 -24.62 10.84 -27.75
C TYR A 42 -24.99 12.18 -27.11
N GLY A 43 -24.45 13.28 -27.62
CA GLY A 43 -24.90 14.65 -27.27
C GLY A 43 -24.21 15.25 -26.03
N LEU A 44 -23.07 14.66 -25.56
CA LEU A 44 -22.23 15.26 -24.55
C LEU A 44 -20.99 15.93 -25.17
N ASP A 45 -21.23 16.93 -26.04
CA ASP A 45 -20.22 17.50 -26.93
C ASP A 45 -19.09 18.23 -26.19
N ASN A 46 -19.37 18.79 -25.01
CA ASN A 46 -18.40 19.54 -24.19
C ASN A 46 -17.88 18.78 -22.98
N VAL A 47 -18.21 17.49 -22.84
CA VAL A 47 -17.72 16.67 -21.72
C VAL A 47 -16.20 16.50 -21.79
N GLN A 48 -15.56 16.53 -20.64
CA GLN A 48 -14.10 16.31 -20.55
C GLN A 48 -13.80 14.85 -20.19
N ALA A 49 -12.65 14.36 -20.63
CA ALA A 49 -12.15 13.06 -20.18
C ALA A 49 -11.94 13.06 -18.66
N GLY A 50 -12.46 12.05 -17.98
CA GLY A 50 -12.44 11.96 -16.52
C GLY A 50 -13.58 12.72 -15.82
N GLU A 51 -14.48 13.35 -16.57
CA GLU A 51 -15.64 14.02 -16.00
C GLU A 51 -16.71 13.02 -15.58
N LEU A 52 -17.32 13.27 -14.42
CA LEU A 52 -18.47 12.51 -13.93
C LEU A 52 -19.72 12.87 -14.72
N VAL A 53 -20.49 11.87 -15.07
CA VAL A 53 -21.83 11.97 -15.60
C VAL A 53 -22.82 11.21 -14.72
N GLU A 54 -24.09 11.57 -14.79
CA GLU A 54 -25.14 10.96 -14.00
C GLU A 54 -26.21 10.34 -14.88
N PHE A 55 -26.44 9.06 -14.66
CA PHE A 55 -27.53 8.27 -15.26
C PHE A 55 -28.79 8.33 -14.40
N PRO A 56 -29.95 7.92 -14.94
CA PRO A 56 -31.17 7.78 -14.15
C PRO A 56 -30.95 6.94 -12.89
N GLY A 57 -31.61 7.32 -11.80
CA GLY A 57 -31.44 6.65 -10.50
C GLY A 57 -30.19 7.06 -9.72
N GLY A 58 -29.48 8.11 -10.16
CA GLY A 58 -28.29 8.64 -9.47
C GLY A 58 -27.02 7.82 -9.70
N ILE A 59 -27.02 6.90 -10.67
CA ILE A 59 -25.84 6.08 -10.99
C ILE A 59 -24.79 6.99 -11.63
N LYS A 60 -23.58 6.96 -11.10
CA LYS A 60 -22.45 7.73 -11.62
C LYS A 60 -21.70 6.96 -12.70
N GLY A 61 -21.17 7.70 -13.66
CA GLY A 61 -20.24 7.21 -14.65
C GLY A 61 -19.12 8.22 -14.89
N MET A 62 -18.10 7.81 -15.62
CA MET A 62 -16.98 8.65 -15.99
C MET A 62 -16.77 8.59 -17.50
N ALA A 63 -16.70 9.76 -18.15
CA ALA A 63 -16.32 9.86 -19.54
C ALA A 63 -14.85 9.46 -19.72
N LEU A 64 -14.59 8.46 -20.57
CA LEU A 64 -13.26 7.94 -20.77
C LEU A 64 -12.77 8.02 -22.22
N ASN A 65 -13.65 7.72 -23.19
CA ASN A 65 -13.37 7.89 -24.62
C ASN A 65 -14.22 9.03 -25.19
N LEU A 66 -13.56 10.01 -25.78
CA LEU A 66 -14.22 11.10 -26.50
C LEU A 66 -14.07 10.82 -28.00
N GLU A 67 -15.16 10.38 -28.64
CA GLU A 67 -15.22 10.12 -30.07
C GLU A 67 -16.03 11.25 -30.78
N THR A 68 -15.94 11.30 -32.09
CA THR A 68 -16.57 12.41 -32.86
C THR A 68 -18.08 12.45 -32.70
N ASP A 69 -18.73 11.30 -32.58
CA ASP A 69 -20.18 11.14 -32.59
C ASP A 69 -20.73 10.52 -31.29
N ASN A 70 -19.89 10.10 -30.38
CA ASN A 70 -20.30 9.55 -29.11
C ASN A 70 -19.21 9.64 -28.04
N VAL A 71 -19.61 9.44 -26.78
CA VAL A 71 -18.72 9.38 -25.63
C VAL A 71 -18.82 8.01 -25.00
N GLY A 72 -17.68 7.34 -24.84
CA GLY A 72 -17.56 6.09 -24.08
C GLY A 72 -17.50 6.40 -22.58
N VAL A 73 -18.49 5.94 -21.83
CA VAL A 73 -18.64 6.18 -20.40
C VAL A 73 -18.51 4.85 -19.65
N VAL A 74 -17.67 4.82 -18.63
CA VAL A 74 -17.57 3.69 -17.68
C VAL A 74 -18.53 3.92 -16.53
N ILE A 75 -19.25 2.89 -16.10
CA ILE A 75 -20.33 2.98 -15.11
C ILE A 75 -19.84 2.49 -13.75
N PHE A 76 -19.96 3.33 -12.72
CA PHE A 76 -19.57 3.01 -11.34
C PHE A 76 -20.72 2.35 -10.54
N GLY A 77 -21.43 1.42 -11.14
CA GLY A 77 -22.55 0.78 -10.47
C GLY A 77 -23.20 -0.30 -11.30
N ASN A 78 -24.42 -0.65 -10.95
CA ASN A 78 -25.18 -1.64 -11.68
C ASN A 78 -25.78 -1.01 -12.97
N ASP A 79 -25.32 -1.46 -14.11
CA ASP A 79 -25.74 -1.00 -15.43
C ASP A 79 -27.11 -1.57 -15.89
N ARG A 80 -27.62 -2.59 -15.19
CA ARG A 80 -28.88 -3.28 -15.57
C ARG A 80 -30.12 -2.39 -15.53
N SER A 81 -30.08 -1.31 -14.77
CA SER A 81 -31.18 -0.35 -14.67
C SER A 81 -31.12 0.74 -15.74
N ILE A 82 -30.00 0.84 -16.48
CA ILE A 82 -29.80 1.81 -17.56
C ILE A 82 -30.24 1.20 -18.88
N LYS A 83 -30.97 1.98 -19.69
CA LYS A 83 -31.53 1.54 -20.96
C LYS A 83 -31.07 2.46 -22.09
N GLU A 84 -31.10 1.94 -23.30
CA GLU A 84 -31.00 2.76 -24.50
C GLU A 84 -32.09 3.84 -24.53
N GLY A 85 -31.70 5.05 -24.89
CA GLY A 85 -32.57 6.22 -24.87
C GLY A 85 -32.63 6.97 -23.53
N ASP A 86 -32.07 6.42 -22.45
CA ASP A 86 -32.01 7.13 -21.17
C ASP A 86 -31.18 8.42 -21.26
N VAL A 87 -31.62 9.42 -20.51
CA VAL A 87 -30.96 10.73 -20.46
C VAL A 87 -29.79 10.68 -19.48
N VAL A 88 -28.62 11.10 -19.94
CA VAL A 88 -27.40 11.23 -19.15
C VAL A 88 -27.10 12.69 -18.92
N LYS A 89 -26.85 13.09 -17.68
CA LYS A 89 -26.55 14.47 -17.31
C LYS A 89 -25.06 14.65 -17.11
N ARG A 90 -24.50 15.68 -17.68
CA ARG A 90 -23.15 16.15 -17.38
C ARG A 90 -23.12 16.80 -16.01
N THR A 91 -22.11 16.50 -15.21
CA THR A 91 -21.96 17.11 -13.87
C THR A 91 -21.05 18.34 -13.87
N GLY A 92 -20.19 18.49 -14.88
CA GLY A 92 -19.16 19.53 -14.92
C GLY A 92 -17.99 19.30 -13.96
N SER A 93 -17.97 18.18 -13.24
CA SER A 93 -16.96 17.86 -12.23
C SER A 93 -16.12 16.67 -12.66
N ILE A 94 -14.81 16.81 -12.61
CA ILE A 94 -13.88 15.67 -12.75
C ILE A 94 -14.03 14.76 -11.54
N VAL A 95 -13.83 13.45 -11.71
CA VAL A 95 -13.93 12.46 -10.62
C VAL A 95 -13.10 12.87 -9.43
N ASP A 96 -13.76 12.97 -8.29
CA ASP A 96 -13.19 13.36 -7.01
C ASP A 96 -13.61 12.41 -5.88
N THR A 97 -12.95 12.52 -4.73
CA THR A 97 -13.21 11.70 -3.54
C THR A 97 -13.17 12.56 -2.29
N PRO A 98 -13.90 12.19 -1.23
CA PRO A 98 -13.68 12.80 0.08
C PRO A 98 -12.28 12.44 0.60
N VAL A 99 -11.62 13.40 1.23
CA VAL A 99 -10.31 13.25 1.86
C VAL A 99 -10.32 13.90 3.23
N GLY A 100 -9.42 13.53 4.12
CA GLY A 100 -9.29 14.10 5.44
C GLY A 100 -9.32 13.08 6.57
N LYS A 101 -9.11 13.56 7.80
CA LYS A 101 -9.08 12.71 9.00
C LYS A 101 -10.42 12.04 9.33
N GLY A 102 -11.53 12.55 8.81
CA GLY A 102 -12.85 11.93 8.96
C GLY A 102 -12.97 10.53 8.37
N LEU A 103 -12.07 10.17 7.46
CA LEU A 103 -12.00 8.82 6.87
C LEU A 103 -11.31 7.79 7.77
N LEU A 104 -10.60 8.20 8.81
CA LEU A 104 -9.91 7.27 9.72
C LEU A 104 -10.91 6.36 10.41
N GLY A 105 -10.63 5.08 10.44
CA GLY A 105 -11.51 4.05 11.00
C GLY A 105 -12.67 3.64 10.09
N ARG A 106 -12.71 4.14 8.85
CA ARG A 106 -13.81 3.90 7.92
C ARG A 106 -13.41 2.95 6.79
N VAL A 107 -14.41 2.26 6.27
CA VAL A 107 -14.31 1.44 5.07
C VAL A 107 -15.19 2.08 3.99
N VAL A 108 -14.57 2.39 2.86
CA VAL A 108 -15.21 3.08 1.74
C VAL A 108 -15.07 2.29 0.44
N ASP A 109 -15.91 2.62 -0.54
CA ASP A 109 -15.83 2.05 -1.89
C ASP A 109 -14.79 2.77 -2.76
N GLY A 110 -14.70 2.40 -4.03
CA GLY A 110 -13.77 2.99 -5.00
C GLY A 110 -13.99 4.48 -5.29
N LEU A 111 -15.13 5.05 -4.90
CA LEU A 111 -15.44 6.48 -5.02
C LEU A 111 -15.33 7.23 -3.69
N GLY A 112 -14.97 6.54 -2.62
CA GLY A 112 -14.88 7.12 -1.28
C GLY A 112 -16.20 7.17 -0.50
N ASN A 113 -17.25 6.50 -0.97
CA ASN A 113 -18.51 6.40 -0.25
C ASN A 113 -18.42 5.35 0.87
N PRO A 114 -18.97 5.61 2.07
CA PRO A 114 -18.92 4.67 3.17
C PRO A 114 -19.74 3.41 2.87
N ILE A 115 -19.16 2.24 3.19
CA ILE A 115 -19.79 0.92 3.02
C ILE A 115 -19.76 0.09 4.31
N ASP A 116 -19.38 0.69 5.42
CA ASP A 116 -19.22 0.06 6.73
C ASP A 116 -20.45 0.16 7.63
N GLY A 117 -21.53 0.78 7.16
CA GLY A 117 -22.75 0.94 7.94
C GLY A 117 -22.66 1.98 9.08
N LYS A 118 -21.56 2.72 9.19
CA LYS A 118 -21.35 3.72 10.26
C LYS A 118 -21.89 5.12 9.92
N GLY A 119 -22.67 5.24 8.86
CA GLY A 119 -23.26 6.51 8.42
C GLY A 119 -22.32 7.40 7.59
N PRO A 120 -22.74 8.65 7.29
CA PRO A 120 -21.96 9.59 6.49
C PRO A 120 -20.60 9.90 7.11
N ILE A 121 -19.65 10.28 6.27
CA ILE A 121 -18.31 10.69 6.71
C ILE A 121 -18.31 12.21 6.88
N GLU A 122 -17.98 12.66 8.10
CA GLU A 122 -17.88 14.06 8.44
C GLU A 122 -16.44 14.58 8.36
N HIS A 123 -16.26 15.89 8.41
CA HIS A 123 -14.95 16.55 8.42
C HIS A 123 -14.05 16.16 7.24
N THR A 124 -14.62 16.18 6.03
CA THR A 124 -13.90 15.91 4.79
C THR A 124 -13.92 17.11 3.85
N GLU A 125 -12.91 17.20 3.01
CA GLU A 125 -12.88 18.01 1.81
C GLU A 125 -12.87 17.09 0.58
N ARG A 126 -13.07 17.65 -0.62
CA ARG A 126 -13.04 16.85 -1.84
C ARG A 126 -11.79 17.16 -2.65
N ARG A 127 -11.17 16.11 -3.17
CA ARG A 127 -10.00 16.21 -4.06
C ARG A 127 -10.19 15.35 -5.30
N ARG A 128 -9.68 15.80 -6.42
CA ARG A 128 -9.61 14.99 -7.65
C ARG A 128 -8.80 13.73 -7.40
N VAL A 129 -9.28 12.61 -7.93
CA VAL A 129 -8.62 11.30 -7.72
C VAL A 129 -7.39 11.12 -8.61
N ASP A 130 -7.41 11.65 -9.82
CA ASP A 130 -6.30 11.58 -10.76
C ASP A 130 -5.71 12.98 -10.96
N VAL A 131 -4.53 13.18 -10.38
CA VAL A 131 -3.78 14.43 -10.44
C VAL A 131 -2.32 14.15 -10.80
N LYS A 132 -1.64 15.14 -11.31
CA LYS A 132 -0.22 15.05 -11.63
C LYS A 132 0.61 14.84 -10.35
N ALA A 133 1.59 13.94 -10.42
CA ALA A 133 2.55 13.74 -9.35
C ALA A 133 3.35 15.02 -9.04
N PRO A 134 3.86 15.17 -7.79
CA PRO A 134 4.76 16.27 -7.46
C PRO A 134 5.94 16.34 -8.41
N GLY A 135 6.32 17.56 -8.82
CA GLY A 135 7.48 17.80 -9.66
C GLY A 135 8.80 17.47 -8.95
N ILE A 136 9.91 17.74 -9.60
CA ILE A 136 11.25 17.47 -9.06
C ILE A 136 11.57 18.37 -7.86
N LEU A 137 11.27 19.67 -7.95
CA LEU A 137 11.61 20.66 -6.93
C LEU A 137 10.94 20.44 -5.57
N PRO A 138 9.65 20.04 -5.48
CA PRO A 138 9.01 19.76 -4.21
C PRO A 138 9.54 18.52 -3.47
N ARG A 139 10.28 17.65 -4.14
CA ARG A 139 10.76 16.37 -3.58
C ARG A 139 12.01 16.54 -2.75
N LYS A 140 12.11 15.74 -1.72
CA LYS A 140 13.31 15.49 -0.92
C LYS A 140 13.72 14.04 -1.03
N SER A 141 15.02 13.76 -1.02
CA SER A 141 15.51 12.38 -0.98
C SER A 141 15.01 11.64 0.24
N VAL A 142 14.60 10.39 0.06
CA VAL A 142 14.14 9.53 1.14
C VAL A 142 15.28 9.24 2.11
N HIS A 143 15.07 9.54 3.39
CA HIS A 143 16.11 9.44 4.45
C HIS A 143 15.56 9.04 5.82
N GLU A 144 14.24 8.93 5.96
CA GLU A 144 13.58 8.53 7.20
C GLU A 144 13.07 7.10 7.08
N PRO A 145 13.29 6.22 8.09
CA PRO A 145 12.79 4.86 8.03
C PRO A 145 11.27 4.79 8.13
N MET A 146 10.67 3.89 7.36
CA MET A 146 9.32 3.38 7.55
C MET A 146 9.44 1.95 8.07
N SER A 147 9.34 1.77 9.37
CA SER A 147 9.51 0.47 10.01
C SER A 147 8.32 -0.44 9.76
N THR A 148 8.57 -1.64 9.26
CA THR A 148 7.55 -2.67 9.06
C THR A 148 7.32 -3.53 10.31
N GLY A 149 8.26 -3.52 11.24
CA GLY A 149 8.26 -4.43 12.38
C GLY A 149 8.73 -5.86 12.06
N LEU A 150 9.09 -6.11 10.80
CA LEU A 150 9.57 -7.41 10.33
C LEU A 150 11.09 -7.39 10.19
N LYS A 151 11.79 -8.23 10.94
CA LYS A 151 13.25 -8.30 10.96
C LYS A 151 13.87 -8.47 9.58
N ALA A 152 13.31 -9.38 8.79
CA ALA A 152 13.82 -9.67 7.44
C ALA A 152 13.76 -8.45 6.51
N ILE A 153 12.73 -7.63 6.64
CA ILE A 153 12.54 -6.45 5.79
C ILE A 153 13.35 -5.28 6.32
N ASP A 154 13.17 -4.92 7.57
CA ASP A 154 13.81 -3.74 8.16
C ASP A 154 15.35 -3.84 8.18
N ALA A 155 15.89 -5.06 8.28
CA ALA A 155 17.32 -5.30 8.26
C ALA A 155 17.93 -5.43 6.86
N LEU A 156 17.24 -6.09 5.93
CA LEU A 156 17.80 -6.48 4.62
C LEU A 156 17.29 -5.65 3.46
N ILE A 157 16.05 -5.16 3.54
CA ILE A 157 15.34 -4.46 2.47
C ILE A 157 14.61 -3.26 3.09
N PRO A 158 15.35 -2.31 3.69
CA PRO A 158 14.74 -1.22 4.44
C PRO A 158 13.91 -0.30 3.53
N ILE A 159 12.76 0.11 4.04
CA ILE A 159 11.83 1.01 3.35
C ILE A 159 11.87 2.36 4.04
N GLY A 160 11.98 3.42 3.25
CA GLY A 160 11.94 4.79 3.74
C GLY A 160 10.60 5.48 3.49
N ARG A 161 10.32 6.50 4.26
CA ARG A 161 9.11 7.33 4.11
C ARG A 161 9.17 8.10 2.80
N GLY A 162 8.20 7.81 1.91
CA GLY A 162 8.15 8.36 0.56
C GLY A 162 8.69 7.43 -0.52
N GLN A 163 9.18 6.26 -0.16
CA GLN A 163 9.64 5.23 -1.09
C GLN A 163 8.47 4.44 -1.68
N ARG A 164 8.69 3.89 -2.86
CA ARG A 164 7.81 2.90 -3.49
C ARG A 164 8.50 1.55 -3.47
N GLU A 165 8.02 0.65 -2.64
CA GLU A 165 8.59 -0.70 -2.52
C GLU A 165 7.55 -1.74 -2.93
N LEU A 166 7.86 -2.49 -3.99
CA LEU A 166 6.98 -3.53 -4.52
C LEU A 166 7.01 -4.78 -3.64
N ILE A 167 5.83 -5.32 -3.35
CA ILE A 167 5.69 -6.65 -2.76
C ILE A 167 5.19 -7.60 -3.86
N ILE A 168 6.01 -8.56 -4.23
CA ILE A 168 5.75 -9.41 -5.40
C ILE A 168 5.90 -10.89 -5.03
N GLY A 169 5.00 -11.72 -5.53
CA GLY A 169 5.02 -13.18 -5.33
C GLY A 169 3.71 -13.84 -5.74
N ASP A 170 3.73 -15.17 -5.76
CA ASP A 170 2.56 -15.98 -6.09
C ASP A 170 1.44 -15.83 -5.06
N ARG A 171 0.28 -16.41 -5.36
CA ARG A 171 -0.83 -16.48 -4.43
C ARG A 171 -0.43 -17.11 -3.10
N GLN A 172 -0.97 -16.57 -2.00
CA GLN A 172 -0.80 -17.13 -0.65
C GLN A 172 0.65 -17.21 -0.15
N THR A 173 1.55 -16.41 -0.68
CA THR A 173 2.94 -16.31 -0.21
C THR A 173 3.14 -15.34 0.96
N GLY A 174 2.07 -14.70 1.44
CA GLY A 174 2.13 -13.81 2.60
C GLY A 174 2.22 -12.31 2.27
N LYS A 175 1.91 -11.90 1.03
CA LYS A 175 1.96 -10.47 0.62
C LYS A 175 1.11 -9.57 1.52
N SER A 176 -0.15 -9.90 1.69
CA SER A 176 -1.07 -9.12 2.54
C SER A 176 -0.73 -9.20 4.03
N ALA A 177 -0.08 -10.29 4.47
CA ALA A 177 0.41 -10.43 5.84
C ALA A 177 1.50 -9.42 6.18
N ILE A 178 2.42 -9.15 5.25
CA ILE A 178 3.45 -8.10 5.41
C ILE A 178 2.79 -6.72 5.57
N ILE A 179 1.79 -6.42 4.78
CA ILE A 179 1.04 -5.16 4.87
C ILE A 179 0.37 -5.02 6.24
N LEU A 180 -0.31 -6.07 6.67
CA LEU A 180 -1.00 -6.07 7.96
C LEU A 180 -0.03 -5.86 9.12
N ASP A 181 1.08 -6.60 9.16
CA ASP A 181 2.10 -6.44 10.20
C ASP A 181 2.73 -5.05 10.18
N THR A 182 2.95 -4.48 9.00
CA THR A 182 3.42 -3.09 8.86
C THR A 182 2.44 -2.10 9.48
N PHE A 183 1.14 -2.28 9.25
CA PHE A 183 0.09 -1.42 9.83
C PHE A 183 0.01 -1.59 11.35
N LEU A 184 0.08 -2.81 11.85
CA LEU A 184 0.07 -3.09 13.29
C LEU A 184 1.29 -2.49 14.00
N ASN A 185 2.42 -2.45 13.33
CA ASN A 185 3.66 -1.89 13.89
C ASN A 185 3.59 -0.39 14.16
N GLN A 186 2.63 0.33 13.57
CA GLN A 186 2.47 1.77 13.78
C GLN A 186 1.71 2.13 15.06
N LYS A 187 1.07 1.15 15.70
CA LYS A 187 0.24 1.35 16.89
C LYS A 187 0.95 2.07 18.05
N PRO A 188 2.20 1.74 18.42
CA PRO A 188 2.87 2.39 19.54
C PRO A 188 3.00 3.91 19.40
N ALA A 189 3.26 4.42 18.19
CA ALA A 189 3.34 5.86 17.93
C ALA A 189 1.96 6.55 18.06
N HIS A 190 0.89 5.89 17.65
CA HIS A 190 -0.47 6.40 17.79
C HIS A 190 -0.97 6.35 19.24
N ASP A 191 -0.70 5.26 19.97
CA ASP A 191 -1.08 5.11 21.39
C ASP A 191 -0.34 6.10 22.30
N ALA A 192 0.93 6.34 22.05
CA ALA A 192 1.74 7.32 22.77
C ALA A 192 1.38 8.77 22.46
N ASN A 193 0.41 9.00 21.57
CA ASN A 193 0.05 10.31 21.04
C ASN A 193 1.29 11.11 20.59
N ALA A 194 2.19 10.45 19.92
CA ALA A 194 3.41 11.01 19.35
C ALA A 194 3.07 12.20 18.42
N SER A 195 4.08 12.98 18.05
CA SER A 195 3.91 14.07 17.10
C SER A 195 3.41 13.56 15.73
N ASP A 196 2.75 14.40 14.96
CA ASP A 196 2.30 14.05 13.61
C ASP A 196 3.47 13.69 12.68
N THR A 197 4.70 14.10 13.02
CA THR A 197 5.92 13.72 12.31
C THR A 197 6.38 12.28 12.59
N ASP A 198 5.96 11.71 13.71
CA ASP A 198 6.32 10.33 14.08
C ASP A 198 5.24 9.33 13.72
N LYS A 199 3.97 9.77 13.68
CA LYS A 199 2.83 8.94 13.28
C LYS A 199 2.89 8.58 11.80
N LEU A 200 2.39 7.40 11.48
CA LEU A 200 2.18 6.95 10.11
C LEU A 200 0.72 6.49 9.97
N TYR A 201 -0.04 7.18 9.13
CA TYR A 201 -1.40 6.78 8.81
C TYR A 201 -1.40 5.72 7.73
N CYS A 202 -2.30 4.75 7.84
CA CYS A 202 -2.29 3.56 6.99
C CYS A 202 -3.50 3.54 6.07
N ILE A 203 -3.29 3.25 4.79
CA ILE A 203 -4.34 3.16 3.79
C ILE A 203 -4.20 1.82 3.07
N TYR A 204 -5.25 1.01 3.13
CA TYR A 204 -5.32 -0.28 2.45
C TYR A 204 -6.32 -0.21 1.32
N VAL A 205 -5.86 -0.42 0.10
CA VAL A 205 -6.71 -0.49 -1.09
C VAL A 205 -6.83 -1.94 -1.53
N ALA A 206 -7.99 -2.53 -1.28
CA ALA A 206 -8.32 -3.88 -1.73
C ALA A 206 -8.91 -3.84 -3.13
N ILE A 207 -8.22 -4.43 -4.09
CA ILE A 207 -8.59 -4.40 -5.51
C ILE A 207 -8.87 -5.82 -5.98
N GLY A 208 -10.11 -6.11 -6.37
CA GLY A 208 -10.50 -7.42 -6.88
C GLY A 208 -10.35 -8.57 -5.87
N GLN A 209 -10.26 -8.29 -4.59
CA GLN A 209 -10.20 -9.27 -3.52
C GLN A 209 -11.58 -9.83 -3.21
N LYS A 210 -11.64 -11.04 -2.63
CA LYS A 210 -12.89 -11.60 -2.12
C LYS A 210 -13.40 -10.76 -0.97
N ARG A 211 -14.70 -10.52 -0.89
CA ARG A 211 -15.34 -9.80 0.24
C ARG A 211 -14.96 -10.36 1.61
N SER A 212 -14.91 -11.71 1.73
CA SER A 212 -14.50 -12.38 2.96
C SER A 212 -13.07 -12.05 3.37
N THR A 213 -12.14 -11.95 2.41
CA THR A 213 -10.75 -11.58 2.68
C THR A 213 -10.64 -10.15 3.18
N VAL A 214 -11.37 -9.22 2.56
CA VAL A 214 -11.40 -7.81 2.99
C VAL A 214 -12.02 -7.69 4.39
N ALA A 215 -13.13 -8.36 4.62
CA ALA A 215 -13.80 -8.38 5.94
C ALA A 215 -12.87 -8.91 7.04
N GLN A 216 -12.13 -9.97 6.76
CA GLN A 216 -11.15 -10.53 7.70
C GLN A 216 -10.00 -9.55 7.98
N PHE A 217 -9.49 -8.87 6.97
CA PHE A 217 -8.44 -7.86 7.10
C PHE A 217 -8.90 -6.69 7.99
N VAL A 218 -10.10 -6.17 7.73
CA VAL A 218 -10.71 -5.11 8.55
C VAL A 218 -10.89 -5.56 9.99
N LYS A 219 -11.41 -6.77 10.21
CA LYS A 219 -11.58 -7.33 11.55
C LYS A 219 -10.26 -7.45 12.30
N GLN A 220 -9.20 -7.90 11.65
CA GLN A 220 -7.87 -7.99 12.25
C GLN A 220 -7.31 -6.62 12.63
N LEU A 221 -7.52 -5.59 11.81
CA LEU A 221 -7.17 -4.20 12.17
C LEU A 221 -7.99 -3.70 13.37
N GLU A 222 -9.27 -4.00 13.42
CA GLU A 222 -10.16 -3.58 14.51
C GLU A 222 -9.79 -4.26 15.83
N GLU A 223 -9.60 -5.56 15.84
CA GLU A 223 -9.20 -6.34 17.02
C GLU A 223 -7.84 -5.91 17.58
N ALA A 224 -6.91 -5.52 16.72
CA ALA A 224 -5.61 -5.01 17.11
C ALA A 224 -5.63 -3.52 17.52
N GLY A 225 -6.75 -2.82 17.36
CA GLY A 225 -6.85 -1.37 17.61
C GLY A 225 -6.13 -0.52 16.57
N ALA A 226 -5.83 -1.09 15.39
CA ALA A 226 -5.15 -0.39 14.30
C ALA A 226 -6.10 0.30 13.32
N LEU A 227 -7.38 -0.06 13.33
CA LEU A 227 -8.37 0.52 12.42
C LEU A 227 -8.54 2.04 12.66
N GLN A 228 -8.40 2.50 13.89
CA GLN A 228 -8.56 3.91 14.26
C GLN A 228 -7.60 4.88 13.55
N TYR A 229 -6.46 4.41 13.07
CA TYR A 229 -5.50 5.20 12.28
C TYR A 229 -5.36 4.68 10.85
N SER A 230 -6.28 3.84 10.41
CA SER A 230 -6.29 3.21 9.10
C SER A 230 -7.55 3.58 8.31
N ILE A 231 -7.42 3.55 6.99
CA ILE A 231 -8.52 3.74 6.04
C ILE A 231 -8.49 2.55 5.09
N VAL A 232 -9.66 1.96 4.85
CA VAL A 232 -9.79 0.83 3.91
C VAL A 232 -10.65 1.26 2.73
N ILE A 233 -10.13 1.11 1.53
CA ILE A 233 -10.85 1.31 0.28
C ILE A 233 -11.06 -0.07 -0.35
N ALA A 234 -12.31 -0.46 -0.57
CA ALA A 234 -12.64 -1.78 -1.10
C ALA A 234 -13.34 -1.68 -2.45
N ALA A 235 -12.71 -2.22 -3.48
CA ALA A 235 -13.30 -2.54 -4.77
C ALA A 235 -13.12 -4.04 -4.98
N THR A 236 -14.10 -4.83 -4.54
CA THR A 236 -13.99 -6.29 -4.45
C THR A 236 -14.18 -6.98 -5.79
N ALA A 237 -13.95 -8.28 -5.85
CA ALA A 237 -14.10 -9.07 -7.07
C ALA A 237 -15.53 -9.07 -7.64
N SER A 238 -16.53 -8.75 -6.83
CA SER A 238 -17.94 -8.63 -7.26
C SER A 238 -18.32 -7.22 -7.72
N ASP A 239 -17.43 -6.25 -7.55
CA ASP A 239 -17.67 -4.88 -8.00
C ASP A 239 -17.29 -4.73 -9.47
N PRO A 240 -17.93 -3.81 -10.22
CA PRO A 240 -17.61 -3.57 -11.62
C PRO A 240 -16.16 -3.17 -11.84
N ALA A 241 -15.60 -3.52 -13.00
CA ALA A 241 -14.23 -3.19 -13.36
C ALA A 241 -13.89 -1.69 -13.22
N PRO A 242 -14.77 -0.73 -13.55
CA PRO A 242 -14.49 0.68 -13.32
C PRO A 242 -14.19 1.05 -11.86
N LEU A 243 -14.84 0.43 -10.89
CA LEU A 243 -14.54 0.64 -9.48
C LEU A 243 -13.19 0.07 -9.07
N GLN A 244 -12.81 -1.08 -9.60
CA GLN A 244 -11.49 -1.67 -9.38
C GLN A 244 -10.37 -0.84 -10.03
N TYR A 245 -10.66 -0.19 -11.15
CA TYR A 245 -9.75 0.73 -11.82
C TYR A 245 -9.51 2.00 -11.02
N ILE A 246 -10.57 2.64 -10.50
CA ILE A 246 -10.47 3.94 -9.86
C ILE A 246 -10.00 3.88 -8.40
N ALA A 247 -10.26 2.78 -7.69
CA ALA A 247 -9.97 2.64 -6.27
C ALA A 247 -8.53 2.97 -5.87
N PRO A 248 -7.48 2.56 -6.61
CA PRO A 248 -6.11 2.96 -6.29
C PRO A 248 -5.88 4.46 -6.36
N PHE A 249 -6.48 5.14 -7.33
CA PHE A 249 -6.40 6.60 -7.45
C PHE A 249 -7.13 7.32 -6.31
N THR A 250 -8.26 6.79 -5.90
CA THR A 250 -9.00 7.28 -4.71
C THR A 250 -8.14 7.16 -3.45
N GLY A 251 -7.56 5.99 -3.22
CA GLY A 251 -6.65 5.77 -2.08
C GLY A 251 -5.44 6.69 -2.12
N CYS A 252 -4.86 6.89 -3.31
CA CYS A 252 -3.73 7.79 -3.51
C CYS A 252 -4.09 9.25 -3.17
N ALA A 253 -5.24 9.74 -3.62
CA ALA A 253 -5.71 11.09 -3.29
C ALA A 253 -5.92 11.28 -1.78
N ILE A 254 -6.43 10.26 -1.09
CA ILE A 254 -6.58 10.26 0.36
C ILE A 254 -5.20 10.31 1.05
N GLY A 255 -4.24 9.51 0.59
CA GLY A 255 -2.87 9.51 1.11
C GLY A 255 -2.12 10.81 0.86
N GLU A 256 -2.32 11.42 -0.29
CA GLU A 256 -1.75 12.73 -0.63
C GLU A 256 -2.24 13.84 0.29
N TRP A 257 -3.48 13.75 0.77
CA TRP A 257 -3.97 14.73 1.74
C TRP A 257 -3.11 14.77 3.00
N PHE A 258 -2.74 13.62 3.55
CA PHE A 258 -1.83 13.55 4.70
C PHE A 258 -0.44 14.08 4.35
N ARG A 259 0.13 13.66 3.23
CA ARG A 259 1.43 14.14 2.74
C ARG A 259 1.48 15.66 2.61
N ASP A 260 0.46 16.25 1.98
CA ASP A 260 0.41 17.68 1.68
C ASP A 260 0.13 18.53 2.94
N ASN A 261 -0.37 17.92 4.00
CA ASN A 261 -0.55 18.55 5.31
C ASN A 261 0.62 18.29 6.29
N GLY A 262 1.78 17.91 5.80
CA GLY A 262 2.97 17.70 6.60
C GLY A 262 2.96 16.43 7.45
N GLN A 263 2.05 15.51 7.16
CA GLN A 263 1.91 14.23 7.84
C GLN A 263 2.48 13.09 6.99
N HIS A 264 2.48 11.88 7.53
CA HIS A 264 3.01 10.71 6.85
C HIS A 264 1.93 9.66 6.70
N ALA A 265 1.84 9.09 5.50
CA ALA A 265 0.96 7.97 5.21
C ALA A 265 1.70 6.87 4.45
N VAL A 266 1.26 5.64 4.66
CA VAL A 266 1.61 4.49 3.85
C VAL A 266 0.36 3.97 3.18
N ILE A 267 0.47 3.70 1.88
CA ILE A 267 -0.62 3.14 1.10
C ILE A 267 -0.19 1.79 0.50
N ALA A 268 -1.02 0.78 0.70
CA ALA A 268 -0.86 -0.52 0.10
C ALA A 268 -1.92 -0.73 -0.98
N TYR A 269 -1.49 -1.10 -2.18
CA TYR A 269 -2.37 -1.43 -3.31
C TYR A 269 -2.41 -2.95 -3.49
N ASP A 270 -3.42 -3.62 -3.00
CA ASP A 270 -3.52 -5.08 -2.98
C ASP A 270 -4.66 -5.58 -3.87
N ASP A 271 -4.42 -5.87 -5.15
CA ASP A 271 -3.17 -5.77 -5.91
C ASP A 271 -3.34 -5.01 -7.24
N LEU A 272 -2.25 -4.47 -7.74
CA LEU A 272 -2.24 -3.74 -9.00
C LEU A 272 -2.37 -4.63 -10.24
N THR A 273 -2.12 -5.93 -10.13
CA THR A 273 -2.37 -6.89 -11.21
C THR A 273 -3.85 -6.89 -11.57
N LYS A 274 -4.72 -6.89 -10.56
CA LYS A 274 -6.18 -6.85 -10.78
C LYS A 274 -6.65 -5.51 -11.31
N GLN A 275 -6.04 -4.40 -10.89
CA GLN A 275 -6.29 -3.10 -11.52
C GLN A 275 -5.96 -3.13 -13.02
N ALA A 276 -4.82 -3.69 -13.39
CA ALA A 276 -4.44 -3.80 -14.79
C ALA A 276 -5.42 -4.67 -15.59
N VAL A 277 -5.89 -5.78 -15.01
CA VAL A 277 -6.91 -6.63 -15.62
C VAL A 277 -8.23 -5.89 -15.80
N ALA A 278 -8.67 -5.13 -14.80
CA ALA A 278 -9.88 -4.29 -14.90
C ALA A 278 -9.73 -3.23 -16.00
N TYR A 279 -8.58 -2.59 -16.08
CA TYR A 279 -8.29 -1.61 -17.13
C TYR A 279 -8.23 -2.22 -18.52
N ARG A 280 -7.68 -3.43 -18.66
CA ARG A 280 -7.71 -4.21 -19.91
C ARG A 280 -9.14 -4.50 -20.34
N GLN A 281 -9.98 -4.97 -19.42
CA GLN A 281 -11.39 -5.25 -19.69
C GLN A 281 -12.12 -3.98 -20.21
N MET A 282 -11.99 -2.87 -19.50
CA MET A 282 -12.60 -1.60 -19.89
C MET A 282 -12.11 -1.13 -21.26
N SER A 283 -10.82 -1.21 -21.50
CA SER A 283 -10.19 -0.76 -22.75
C SER A 283 -10.65 -1.59 -23.94
N LEU A 284 -10.79 -2.89 -23.81
CA LEU A 284 -11.29 -3.78 -24.86
C LEU A 284 -12.78 -3.49 -25.17
N LEU A 285 -13.59 -3.27 -24.15
CA LEU A 285 -15.01 -2.91 -24.31
C LEU A 285 -15.19 -1.52 -24.96
N LEU A 286 -14.28 -0.59 -24.67
CA LEU A 286 -14.21 0.71 -25.34
C LEU A 286 -13.56 0.65 -26.74
N ARG A 287 -13.21 -0.55 -27.22
CA ARG A 287 -12.57 -0.79 -28.53
C ARG A 287 -11.23 -0.09 -28.71
N ARG A 288 -10.48 0.12 -27.62
CA ARG A 288 -9.09 0.56 -27.70
C ARG A 288 -8.22 -0.58 -28.26
N PRO A 289 -7.26 -0.29 -29.14
CA PRO A 289 -6.42 -1.34 -29.72
C PRO A 289 -5.61 -2.05 -28.65
N PRO A 290 -5.62 -3.40 -28.61
CA PRO A 290 -4.84 -4.17 -27.65
C PRO A 290 -3.37 -4.22 -28.06
N GLY A 291 -2.49 -4.22 -27.04
CA GLY A 291 -1.07 -4.48 -27.18
C GLY A 291 -0.67 -5.85 -26.63
N ARG A 292 0.51 -5.94 -26.02
CA ARG A 292 1.03 -7.17 -25.41
C ARG A 292 0.06 -7.71 -24.35
N GLU A 293 -0.22 -9.00 -24.40
CA GLU A 293 -1.17 -9.71 -23.51
C GLU A 293 -2.57 -9.07 -23.47
N ALA A 294 -2.94 -8.43 -24.58
CA ALA A 294 -4.19 -7.67 -24.73
C ALA A 294 -4.35 -6.46 -23.81
N TYR A 295 -3.29 -6.04 -23.13
CA TYR A 295 -3.31 -4.78 -22.41
C TYR A 295 -3.27 -3.58 -23.35
N PRO A 296 -3.92 -2.46 -23.01
CA PRO A 296 -3.80 -1.23 -23.80
C PRO A 296 -2.38 -0.67 -23.72
N GLY A 297 -1.96 0.08 -24.75
CA GLY A 297 -0.61 0.62 -24.88
C GLY A 297 -0.17 1.52 -23.72
N ASP A 298 -1.12 2.10 -22.99
CA ASP A 298 -0.88 2.99 -21.85
C ASP A 298 -0.95 2.31 -20.47
N VAL A 299 -0.93 0.97 -20.40
CA VAL A 299 -0.97 0.27 -19.10
C VAL A 299 0.26 0.57 -18.24
N PHE A 300 1.42 0.80 -18.83
CA PHE A 300 2.59 1.28 -18.08
C PHE A 300 2.31 2.64 -17.44
N TYR A 301 1.74 3.56 -18.19
CA TYR A 301 1.38 4.89 -17.71
C TYR A 301 0.30 4.85 -16.62
N LEU A 302 -0.62 3.89 -16.67
CA LEU A 302 -1.59 3.66 -15.59
C LEU A 302 -0.91 3.52 -14.22
N HIS A 303 0.08 2.63 -14.13
CA HIS A 303 0.79 2.37 -12.88
C HIS A 303 1.84 3.45 -12.56
N SER A 304 2.54 3.98 -13.56
CA SER A 304 3.57 4.99 -13.34
C SER A 304 3.00 6.29 -12.82
N ARG A 305 1.89 6.79 -13.40
CA ARG A 305 1.27 8.03 -12.91
C ARG A 305 0.66 7.90 -11.52
N LEU A 306 0.25 6.69 -11.13
CA LEU A 306 -0.21 6.40 -9.78
C LEU A 306 0.97 6.37 -8.79
N LEU A 307 1.99 5.59 -9.07
CA LEU A 307 3.10 5.32 -8.14
C LEU A 307 4.07 6.52 -8.01
N GLU A 308 4.21 7.35 -9.04
CA GLU A 308 5.01 8.57 -8.97
C GLU A 308 4.45 9.61 -7.98
N ARG A 309 3.20 9.50 -7.59
CA ARG A 309 2.57 10.36 -6.58
C ARG A 309 3.05 10.07 -5.16
N ALA A 310 3.59 8.88 -4.90
CA ALA A 310 4.27 8.55 -3.65
C ALA A 310 5.64 9.26 -3.62
N ALA A 311 5.85 10.09 -2.63
CA ALA A 311 7.05 10.92 -2.51
C ALA A 311 7.26 11.42 -1.08
N LYS A 312 8.48 11.81 -0.77
CA LYS A 312 8.84 12.65 0.37
C LYS A 312 8.93 14.09 -0.12
N LEU A 313 8.23 15.00 0.53
CA LEU A 313 8.29 16.43 0.22
C LEU A 313 9.39 17.13 1.01
N ASN A 314 9.86 18.27 0.46
CA ASN A 314 10.88 19.11 1.07
C ASN A 314 10.28 20.05 2.15
N GLU A 315 11.15 20.85 2.75
CA GLU A 315 10.82 21.79 3.82
C GLU A 315 9.76 22.82 3.40
N ASP A 316 9.85 23.33 2.19
CA ASP A 316 8.91 24.34 1.64
C ASP A 316 7.50 23.79 1.46
N HIS A 317 7.37 22.46 1.42
CA HIS A 317 6.11 21.74 1.23
C HIS A 317 5.68 20.92 2.47
N GLY A 318 6.23 21.22 3.65
CA GLY A 318 5.79 20.69 4.92
C GLY A 318 6.39 19.35 5.35
N LEU A 319 7.39 18.82 4.64
CA LEU A 319 8.09 17.57 4.99
C LEU A 319 7.24 16.30 5.05
N GLY A 320 6.00 16.34 4.58
CA GLY A 320 5.11 15.17 4.55
C GLY A 320 5.61 14.08 3.60
N SER A 321 5.08 12.88 3.75
CA SER A 321 5.42 11.77 2.87
C SER A 321 4.22 10.85 2.58
N LEU A 322 4.24 10.24 1.41
CA LEU A 322 3.39 9.13 1.04
C LEU A 322 4.27 7.98 0.56
N THR A 323 4.26 6.89 1.31
CA THR A 323 5.00 5.66 0.99
C THR A 323 4.05 4.69 0.31
N ALA A 324 4.45 4.09 -0.80
CA ALA A 324 3.64 3.13 -1.53
C ALA A 324 4.18 1.71 -1.40
N LEU A 325 3.30 0.79 -1.09
CA LEU A 325 3.51 -0.66 -1.09
C LEU A 325 2.59 -1.30 -2.15
N PRO A 326 2.91 -1.18 -3.45
CA PRO A 326 2.18 -1.88 -4.48
C PRO A 326 2.40 -3.38 -4.36
N VAL A 327 1.35 -4.15 -4.59
CA VAL A 327 1.39 -5.61 -4.63
C VAL A 327 1.17 -6.09 -6.05
N ILE A 328 1.99 -7.01 -6.49
CA ILE A 328 1.85 -7.72 -7.77
C ILE A 328 1.77 -9.22 -7.49
N GLU A 329 0.79 -9.88 -8.09
CA GLU A 329 0.65 -11.32 -8.07
C GLU A 329 1.34 -11.92 -9.28
N THR A 330 2.28 -12.84 -9.05
CA THR A 330 2.92 -13.64 -10.08
C THR A 330 2.24 -14.99 -10.24
N GLN A 331 2.58 -15.69 -11.32
CA GLN A 331 2.22 -17.09 -11.56
C GLN A 331 3.51 -17.89 -11.73
N ALA A 332 3.65 -18.98 -10.99
CA ALA A 332 4.84 -19.83 -11.01
C ALA A 332 6.16 -19.07 -10.78
N ASN A 333 6.14 -18.05 -9.93
CA ASN A 333 7.26 -17.13 -9.63
C ASN A 333 7.82 -16.39 -10.86
N ASP A 334 7.05 -16.28 -11.94
CA ASP A 334 7.50 -15.60 -13.17
C ASP A 334 7.44 -14.06 -12.99
N VAL A 335 8.59 -13.47 -12.71
CA VAL A 335 8.78 -12.01 -12.63
C VAL A 335 9.04 -11.36 -13.99
N SER A 336 9.20 -12.17 -15.05
CA SER A 336 9.46 -11.69 -16.42
C SER A 336 8.19 -11.35 -17.21
N ALA A 337 7.01 -11.66 -16.64
CA ALA A 337 5.72 -11.31 -17.23
C ALA A 337 5.56 -9.79 -17.39
N TYR A 338 4.60 -9.38 -18.20
CA TYR A 338 4.48 -7.98 -18.63
C TYR A 338 4.22 -7.00 -17.49
N ILE A 339 3.19 -7.23 -16.69
CA ILE A 339 2.85 -6.32 -15.57
C ILE A 339 3.92 -6.33 -14.48
N PRO A 340 4.46 -7.49 -14.01
CA PRO A 340 5.56 -7.50 -13.07
C PRO A 340 6.77 -6.67 -13.49
N THR A 341 7.25 -6.84 -14.73
CA THR A 341 8.40 -6.07 -15.24
C THR A 341 8.15 -4.58 -15.28
N ASN A 342 6.96 -4.16 -15.66
CA ASN A 342 6.57 -2.76 -15.65
C ASN A 342 6.65 -2.16 -14.24
N VAL A 343 6.07 -2.82 -13.25
CA VAL A 343 6.02 -2.28 -11.88
C VAL A 343 7.38 -2.34 -11.20
N ILE A 344 8.20 -3.37 -11.46
CA ILE A 344 9.60 -3.43 -10.99
C ILE A 344 10.39 -2.21 -11.49
N SER A 345 10.19 -1.80 -12.75
CA SER A 345 10.89 -0.64 -13.30
C SER A 345 10.43 0.71 -12.73
N ILE A 346 9.17 0.81 -12.31
CA ILE A 346 8.59 2.03 -11.73
C ILE A 346 9.00 2.21 -10.27
N THR A 347 9.15 1.12 -9.53
CA THR A 347 9.38 1.13 -8.07
C THR A 347 10.84 1.31 -7.69
N ASP A 348 11.08 1.67 -6.44
CA ASP A 348 12.41 1.90 -5.85
C ASP A 348 12.99 0.62 -5.21
N GLY A 349 12.55 -0.51 -5.66
CA GLY A 349 12.93 -1.83 -5.20
C GLY A 349 11.75 -2.78 -5.05
N GLN A 350 12.05 -4.03 -4.69
CA GLN A 350 11.04 -5.08 -4.51
C GLN A 350 11.38 -6.02 -3.37
N ILE A 351 10.34 -6.51 -2.72
CA ILE A 351 10.35 -7.64 -1.79
C ILE A 351 9.77 -8.83 -2.54
N PHE A 352 10.62 -9.77 -2.91
CA PHE A 352 10.20 -10.97 -3.63
C PHE A 352 9.90 -12.11 -2.66
N LEU A 353 8.65 -12.58 -2.66
CA LEU A 353 8.19 -13.70 -1.84
C LEU A 353 8.15 -14.96 -2.69
N GLU A 354 8.92 -15.96 -2.28
CA GLU A 354 9.10 -17.19 -3.00
C GLU A 354 8.26 -18.33 -2.42
N THR A 355 7.52 -19.02 -3.27
CA THR A 355 6.62 -20.11 -2.89
C THR A 355 7.36 -21.26 -2.20
N ASN A 356 8.54 -21.62 -2.71
CA ASN A 356 9.35 -22.70 -2.13
C ASN A 356 9.79 -22.41 -0.70
N LEU A 357 10.22 -21.17 -0.42
CA LEU A 357 10.58 -20.74 0.93
C LEU A 357 9.38 -20.79 1.88
N PHE A 358 8.22 -20.39 1.38
CA PHE A 358 6.98 -20.42 2.17
C PHE A 358 6.62 -21.85 2.61
N PHE A 359 6.71 -22.83 1.70
CA PHE A 359 6.44 -24.23 2.02
C PHE A 359 7.52 -24.88 2.88
N GLN A 360 8.76 -24.39 2.82
CA GLN A 360 9.83 -24.79 3.74
C GLN A 360 9.64 -24.21 5.16
N GLY A 361 8.60 -23.42 5.40
CA GLY A 361 8.34 -22.78 6.70
C GLY A 361 9.17 -21.54 6.96
N ILE A 362 9.86 -20.99 5.96
CA ILE A 362 10.54 -19.69 6.06
C ILE A 362 9.50 -18.61 5.84
N ARG A 363 9.08 -17.96 6.93
CA ARG A 363 8.04 -16.94 6.92
C ARG A 363 8.47 -15.71 7.74
N PRO A 364 8.49 -14.51 7.15
CA PRO A 364 8.14 -14.20 5.76
C PRO A 364 9.06 -14.86 4.73
N ALA A 365 8.47 -15.27 3.58
CA ALA A 365 9.16 -16.04 2.55
C ALA A 365 10.01 -15.16 1.63
N VAL A 366 10.80 -14.27 2.21
CA VAL A 366 11.59 -13.28 1.47
C VAL A 366 12.79 -13.93 0.82
N ASN A 367 12.87 -13.83 -0.51
CA ASN A 367 14.07 -14.17 -1.24
C ASN A 367 15.09 -13.02 -1.14
N VAL A 368 16.11 -13.18 -0.31
CA VAL A 368 17.11 -12.14 -0.05
C VAL A 368 17.92 -11.75 -1.29
N GLY A 369 18.16 -12.72 -2.18
CA GLY A 369 18.94 -12.49 -3.42
C GLY A 369 18.21 -11.65 -4.46
N LEU A 370 16.91 -11.84 -4.60
CA LEU A 370 16.07 -11.13 -5.58
C LEU A 370 15.42 -9.87 -5.04
N SER A 371 15.42 -9.70 -3.72
CA SER A 371 14.84 -8.54 -3.06
C SER A 371 15.85 -7.41 -2.95
N VAL A 372 15.43 -6.20 -3.27
CA VAL A 372 16.28 -5.00 -3.33
C VAL A 372 15.53 -3.80 -2.78
N SER A 373 16.23 -2.97 -1.99
CA SER A 373 15.82 -1.59 -1.70
C SER A 373 16.83 -0.65 -2.33
N ARG A 374 16.38 0.21 -3.25
CA ARG A 374 17.25 1.20 -3.90
C ARG A 374 17.61 2.36 -2.97
N VAL A 375 16.82 2.60 -1.93
CA VAL A 375 17.13 3.57 -0.88
C VAL A 375 18.15 2.98 0.11
N GLY A 376 17.99 1.72 0.46
CA GLY A 376 18.95 0.98 1.26
C GLY A 376 19.18 1.61 2.63
N GLY A 377 20.44 1.67 3.04
CA GLY A 377 20.84 2.17 4.35
C GLY A 377 20.46 3.62 4.66
N ALA A 378 20.11 4.45 3.67
CA ALA A 378 19.58 5.79 3.93
C ALA A 378 18.23 5.74 4.67
N ALA A 379 17.48 4.63 4.53
CA ALA A 379 16.23 4.37 5.23
C ALA A 379 16.39 3.61 6.54
N GLN A 380 17.58 3.55 7.11
CA GLN A 380 17.85 2.88 8.39
C GLN A 380 18.46 3.84 9.39
N ILE A 381 18.11 3.66 10.66
CA ILE A 381 18.85 4.30 11.77
C ILE A 381 20.28 3.74 11.82
N LYS A 382 21.21 4.52 12.38
CA LYS A 382 22.61 4.11 12.46
C LYS A 382 22.82 2.80 13.22
N ALA A 383 22.06 2.57 14.29
CA ALA A 383 22.10 1.32 15.04
C ALA A 383 21.79 0.10 14.17
N MET A 384 20.75 0.17 13.32
CA MET A 384 20.41 -0.92 12.41
C MET A 384 21.51 -1.15 11.36
N LYS A 385 22.06 -0.09 10.78
CA LYS A 385 23.18 -0.20 9.84
C LYS A 385 24.39 -0.90 10.46
N GLN A 386 24.70 -0.58 11.74
CA GLN A 386 25.84 -1.15 12.45
C GLN A 386 25.71 -2.67 12.67
N VAL A 387 24.48 -3.18 12.83
CA VAL A 387 24.24 -4.60 13.11
C VAL A 387 23.90 -5.42 11.88
N ALA A 388 23.26 -4.82 10.89
CA ALA A 388 22.74 -5.51 9.70
C ALA A 388 23.62 -5.33 8.44
N GLY A 389 24.68 -4.53 8.51
CA GLY A 389 25.47 -4.17 7.33
C GLY A 389 26.08 -5.33 6.56
N SER A 390 26.54 -6.36 7.24
CA SER A 390 27.10 -7.59 6.64
C SER A 390 26.08 -8.69 6.39
N LEU A 391 24.92 -8.61 7.03
CA LEU A 391 23.94 -9.70 7.11
C LEU A 391 23.46 -10.19 5.75
N LYS A 392 23.18 -9.26 4.83
CA LYS A 392 22.73 -9.58 3.48
C LYS A 392 23.80 -10.36 2.69
N GLY A 393 25.06 -9.94 2.81
CA GLY A 393 26.20 -10.64 2.18
C GLY A 393 26.38 -12.05 2.75
N GLU A 394 26.33 -12.19 4.07
CA GLU A 394 26.44 -13.49 4.75
C GLU A 394 25.33 -14.45 4.32
N LEU A 395 24.09 -13.99 4.25
CA LEU A 395 22.96 -14.81 3.80
C LEU A 395 23.03 -15.16 2.30
N SER A 396 23.53 -14.27 1.47
CA SER A 396 23.74 -14.57 0.05
C SER A 396 24.80 -15.66 -0.16
N GLN A 397 25.93 -15.54 0.54
CA GLN A 397 26.98 -16.59 0.53
C GLN A 397 26.47 -17.92 1.08
N TYR A 398 25.69 -17.88 2.18
CA TYR A 398 25.06 -19.07 2.72
C TYR A 398 24.19 -19.80 1.68
N ARG A 399 23.34 -19.06 0.96
CA ARG A 399 22.43 -19.64 -0.03
C ARG A 399 23.20 -20.29 -1.20
N GLU A 400 24.25 -19.63 -1.67
CA GLU A 400 25.11 -20.18 -2.71
C GLU A 400 25.79 -21.48 -2.23
N MET A 401 26.40 -21.45 -1.07
CA MET A 401 27.09 -22.62 -0.51
C MET A 401 26.11 -23.74 -0.13
N ALA A 402 24.92 -23.44 0.35
CA ALA A 402 23.89 -24.44 0.65
C ALA A 402 23.44 -25.20 -0.61
N ALA A 403 23.37 -24.53 -1.75
CA ALA A 403 23.09 -25.18 -3.04
C ALA A 403 24.22 -26.16 -3.44
N PHE A 404 25.49 -25.76 -3.28
CA PHE A 404 26.63 -26.62 -3.56
C PHE A 404 26.75 -27.79 -2.58
N ALA A 405 26.45 -27.58 -1.30
CA ALA A 405 26.55 -28.59 -0.26
C ALA A 405 25.63 -29.80 -0.48
N GLN A 406 24.58 -29.66 -1.30
CA GLN A 406 23.71 -30.78 -1.67
C GLN A 406 24.41 -31.79 -2.59
N PHE A 407 25.50 -31.40 -3.26
CA PHE A 407 26.22 -32.22 -4.25
C PHE A 407 27.60 -32.68 -3.80
N GLY A 408 28.11 -32.19 -2.66
CA GLY A 408 29.47 -32.48 -2.17
C GLY A 408 29.50 -33.07 -0.76
N SER A 409 30.34 -34.12 -0.56
CA SER A 409 30.47 -34.80 0.74
C SER A 409 31.55 -34.23 1.66
N ASP A 410 32.57 -33.56 1.08
CA ASP A 410 33.71 -33.04 1.86
C ASP A 410 33.74 -31.51 1.80
N LEU A 411 33.21 -30.90 2.87
CA LEU A 411 33.25 -29.45 3.06
C LEU A 411 34.37 -29.06 3.98
N ASP A 412 35.15 -28.06 3.62
CA ASP A 412 36.17 -27.49 4.49
C ASP A 412 35.55 -26.80 5.73
N ALA A 413 36.32 -26.66 6.80
CA ALA A 413 35.86 -26.14 8.08
C ALA A 413 35.32 -24.71 7.99
N SER A 414 35.75 -23.89 7.02
CA SER A 414 35.28 -22.54 6.81
C SER A 414 33.88 -22.51 6.19
N THR A 415 33.66 -23.33 5.18
CA THR A 415 32.36 -23.52 4.53
C THR A 415 31.34 -24.10 5.52
N GLN A 416 31.74 -25.06 6.33
CA GLN A 416 30.86 -25.64 7.33
C GLN A 416 30.45 -24.64 8.40
N ARG A 417 31.34 -23.73 8.82
CA ARG A 417 30.99 -22.61 9.72
C ARG A 417 30.03 -21.64 9.07
N LEU A 418 30.26 -21.30 7.81
CA LEU A 418 29.34 -20.42 7.04
C LEU A 418 27.94 -21.03 6.94
N LEU A 419 27.82 -22.31 6.62
CA LEU A 419 26.54 -23.02 6.55
C LEU A 419 25.83 -23.07 7.90
N ASN A 420 26.56 -23.38 8.97
CA ASN A 420 26.01 -23.43 10.32
C ASN A 420 25.49 -22.07 10.78
N ARG A 421 26.24 -21.01 10.53
CA ARG A 421 25.85 -19.64 10.86
C ARG A 421 24.66 -19.16 10.02
N GLY A 422 24.71 -19.37 8.72
CA GLY A 422 23.63 -18.96 7.79
C GLY A 422 22.31 -19.64 8.09
N ALA A 423 22.32 -20.92 8.48
CA ALA A 423 21.11 -21.62 8.89
C ALA A 423 20.48 -20.99 10.14
N ARG A 424 21.27 -20.57 11.11
CA ARG A 424 20.80 -19.92 12.34
C ARG A 424 20.32 -18.50 12.09
N LEU A 425 21.00 -17.75 11.24
CA LEU A 425 20.54 -16.41 10.83
C LEU A 425 19.23 -16.47 10.05
N THR A 426 19.06 -17.47 9.18
CA THR A 426 17.80 -17.70 8.48
C THR A 426 16.66 -18.02 9.44
N GLU A 427 16.93 -18.86 10.45
CA GLU A 427 15.95 -19.17 11.50
C GLU A 427 15.60 -17.95 12.34
N LEU A 428 16.60 -17.13 12.70
CA LEU A 428 16.40 -15.89 13.45
C LEU A 428 15.50 -14.89 12.73
N LEU A 429 15.56 -14.82 11.41
CA LEU A 429 14.77 -13.89 10.61
C LEU A 429 13.32 -14.35 10.41
N LYS A 430 12.99 -15.59 10.76
CA LYS A 430 11.58 -16.02 10.80
C LYS A 430 10.82 -15.23 11.85
N GLN A 431 9.59 -14.92 11.54
CA GLN A 431 8.73 -14.15 12.44
C GLN A 431 7.26 -14.53 12.23
N PRO A 432 6.51 -14.87 13.28
CA PRO A 432 5.10 -15.17 13.17
C PRO A 432 4.30 -13.90 12.81
N GLN A 433 3.13 -14.09 12.21
CA GLN A 433 2.17 -13.01 11.98
C GLN A 433 1.71 -12.37 13.29
N PHE A 434 1.28 -11.12 13.23
CA PHE A 434 0.78 -10.33 14.37
C PHE A 434 1.81 -10.12 15.50
N SER A 435 3.08 -10.21 15.15
CA SER A 435 4.18 -10.10 16.11
C SER A 435 5.26 -9.14 15.62
N PRO A 436 4.90 -7.89 15.22
CA PRO A 436 5.89 -6.91 14.83
C PRO A 436 6.80 -6.54 16.01
N LEU A 437 8.08 -6.35 15.74
CA LEU A 437 9.08 -5.94 16.73
C LEU A 437 9.45 -4.47 16.54
N LYS A 438 9.65 -3.78 17.66
CA LYS A 438 10.20 -2.42 17.64
C LYS A 438 11.62 -2.42 17.08
N THR A 439 12.03 -1.32 16.50
CA THR A 439 13.36 -1.21 15.86
C THR A 439 14.51 -1.50 16.82
N GLU A 440 14.46 -0.99 18.05
CA GLU A 440 15.45 -1.25 19.09
C GLU A 440 15.53 -2.74 19.47
N GLU A 441 14.42 -3.43 19.50
CA GLU A 441 14.35 -4.87 19.75
C GLU A 441 14.97 -5.67 18.59
N GLN A 442 14.66 -5.27 17.34
CA GLN A 442 15.25 -5.87 16.16
C GLN A 442 16.77 -5.69 16.14
N VAL A 443 17.25 -4.49 16.46
CA VAL A 443 18.70 -4.19 16.55
C VAL A 443 19.38 -5.14 17.53
N ALA A 444 18.80 -5.35 18.71
CA ALA A 444 19.37 -6.22 19.73
C ALA A 444 19.38 -7.69 19.30
N VAL A 445 18.31 -8.17 18.71
CA VAL A 445 18.18 -9.56 18.22
C VAL A 445 19.17 -9.83 17.07
N ILE A 446 19.26 -8.92 16.10
CA ILE A 446 20.18 -9.06 14.97
C ILE A 446 21.62 -8.93 15.44
N PHE A 447 21.91 -8.08 16.42
CA PHE A 447 23.22 -8.00 17.04
C PHE A 447 23.62 -9.34 17.65
N ALA A 448 22.73 -10.05 18.34
CA ALA A 448 22.99 -11.37 18.88
C ALA A 448 23.34 -12.38 17.78
N GLY A 449 22.58 -12.39 16.67
CA GLY A 449 22.87 -13.22 15.50
C GLY A 449 24.22 -12.91 14.86
N ALA A 450 24.48 -11.63 14.60
CA ALA A 450 25.69 -11.18 13.94
C ALA A 450 26.97 -11.39 14.77
N ASN A 451 26.87 -11.41 16.09
CA ASN A 451 28.01 -11.59 16.99
C ASN A 451 28.21 -13.04 17.50
N GLY A 452 27.58 -14.03 16.86
CA GLY A 452 27.86 -15.45 17.11
C GLY A 452 27.19 -16.04 18.36
N TYR A 453 26.25 -15.36 18.99
CA TYR A 453 25.51 -15.89 20.15
C TYR A 453 24.64 -17.09 19.81
N LEU A 454 24.31 -17.32 18.54
CA LEU A 454 23.51 -18.44 18.07
C LEU A 454 24.36 -19.64 17.62
N ASP A 455 25.66 -19.47 17.40
CA ASP A 455 26.51 -20.46 16.71
C ASP A 455 26.59 -21.82 17.45
N SER A 456 26.49 -21.81 18.78
CA SER A 456 26.50 -23.00 19.62
C SER A 456 25.11 -23.64 19.81
N LEU A 457 24.04 -22.99 19.38
CA LEU A 457 22.67 -23.46 19.59
C LEU A 457 22.23 -24.40 18.45
N PRO A 458 21.41 -25.42 18.73
CA PRO A 458 20.68 -26.14 17.72
C PRO A 458 19.71 -25.16 16.96
N VAL A 459 19.54 -25.36 15.65
CA VAL A 459 18.69 -24.48 14.83
C VAL A 459 17.25 -24.37 15.39
N ASN A 460 16.69 -25.49 15.88
CA ASN A 460 15.33 -25.51 16.45
C ASN A 460 15.20 -24.76 17.80
N LYS A 461 16.31 -24.34 18.41
CA LYS A 461 16.35 -23.58 19.66
C LYS A 461 16.52 -22.06 19.45
N VAL A 462 16.78 -21.62 18.22
CA VAL A 462 17.02 -20.20 17.90
C VAL A 462 15.81 -19.34 18.24
N ALA A 463 14.61 -19.76 17.87
CA ALA A 463 13.38 -19.02 18.15
C ALA A 463 13.08 -18.91 19.65
N ASP A 464 13.37 -19.95 20.41
CA ASP A 464 13.19 -19.98 21.86
C ASP A 464 14.21 -19.09 22.58
N PHE A 465 15.46 -19.12 22.13
CA PHE A 465 16.51 -18.20 22.60
C PHE A 465 16.15 -16.73 22.31
N GLU A 466 15.65 -16.42 21.11
CA GLU A 466 15.17 -15.07 20.75
C GLU A 466 14.09 -14.58 21.73
N LYS A 467 13.10 -15.42 22.05
CA LYS A 467 12.06 -15.08 23.04
C LYS A 467 12.65 -14.79 24.41
N THR A 468 13.64 -15.56 24.84
CA THR A 468 14.31 -15.36 26.11
C THR A 468 15.07 -14.04 26.12
N VAL A 469 15.80 -13.72 25.05
CA VAL A 469 16.51 -12.44 24.89
C VAL A 469 15.53 -11.28 24.95
N LEU A 470 14.45 -11.32 24.18
CA LEU A 470 13.44 -10.25 24.17
C LEU A 470 12.77 -10.07 25.53
N SER A 471 12.47 -11.16 26.24
CA SER A 471 11.90 -11.10 27.58
C SER A 471 12.87 -10.45 28.58
N ALA A 472 14.14 -10.79 28.54
CA ALA A 472 15.17 -10.20 29.40
C ALA A 472 15.37 -8.71 29.10
N LEU A 473 15.40 -8.33 27.82
CA LEU A 473 15.55 -6.93 27.39
C LEU A 473 14.34 -6.06 27.76
N ARG A 474 13.15 -6.59 27.61
CA ARG A 474 11.91 -5.87 27.98
C ARG A 474 11.74 -5.72 29.48
N GLY A 475 12.24 -6.65 30.26
CA GLY A 475 12.19 -6.63 31.72
C GLY A 475 13.44 -6.00 32.35
N LYS A 476 14.45 -6.80 32.56
CA LYS A 476 15.69 -6.44 33.31
C LYS A 476 16.50 -5.31 32.65
N HIS A 477 16.47 -5.22 31.32
CA HIS A 477 17.29 -4.29 30.53
C HIS A 477 16.46 -3.27 29.73
N ALA A 478 15.27 -2.91 30.20
CA ALA A 478 14.38 -1.98 29.50
C ALA A 478 15.00 -0.61 29.20
N GLU A 479 15.88 -0.12 30.11
CA GLU A 479 16.61 1.13 29.91
C GLU A 479 17.61 1.07 28.74
N LEU A 480 18.19 -0.11 28.49
CA LEU A 480 19.06 -0.32 27.34
C LEU A 480 18.31 -0.17 26.02
N LEU A 481 17.10 -0.74 25.93
CA LEU A 481 16.23 -0.57 24.76
C LEU A 481 15.85 0.90 24.54
N LYS A 482 15.50 1.63 25.61
CA LYS A 482 15.24 3.07 25.54
C LYS A 482 16.43 3.86 25.04
N THR A 483 17.63 3.52 25.50
CA THR A 483 18.87 4.16 25.05
C THR A 483 19.07 3.96 23.55
N ILE A 484 18.89 2.74 23.03
CA ILE A 484 18.99 2.44 21.60
C ILE A 484 17.95 3.22 20.81
N ALA A 485 16.70 3.26 21.28
CA ALA A 485 15.62 3.98 20.63
C ALA A 485 15.86 5.49 20.57
N THR A 486 16.44 6.08 21.61
CA THR A 486 16.68 7.52 21.73
C THR A 486 17.94 7.95 20.96
N GLU A 487 19.05 7.25 21.15
CA GLU A 487 20.32 7.58 20.49
C GLU A 487 20.34 7.19 19.01
N LYS A 488 19.51 6.23 18.61
CA LYS A 488 19.44 5.68 17.25
C LYS A 488 20.77 5.15 16.71
N GLN A 489 21.73 4.92 17.61
CA GLN A 489 23.05 4.38 17.32
C GLN A 489 23.52 3.49 18.47
N LEU A 490 24.46 2.62 18.19
CA LEU A 490 25.16 1.83 19.20
C LEU A 490 26.53 2.51 19.47
N SER A 491 26.62 3.26 20.57
CA SER A 491 27.88 3.72 21.11
C SER A 491 28.67 2.53 21.67
N ASP A 492 29.97 2.72 21.94
CA ASP A 492 30.80 1.66 22.52
C ASP A 492 30.28 1.23 23.89
N ASP A 493 29.77 2.17 24.71
CA ASP A 493 29.15 1.88 26.00
C ASP A 493 27.85 1.09 25.83
N THR A 494 26.96 1.52 24.93
CA THR A 494 25.70 0.81 24.66
C THR A 494 25.96 -0.59 24.10
N ARG A 495 26.96 -0.72 23.23
CA ARG A 495 27.39 -2.03 22.69
C ARG A 495 27.94 -2.95 23.79
N ALA A 496 28.75 -2.43 24.72
CA ALA A 496 29.26 -3.18 25.84
C ALA A 496 28.14 -3.65 26.77
N LYS A 497 27.17 -2.78 27.07
CA LYS A 497 25.98 -3.11 27.87
C LYS A 497 25.11 -4.18 27.20
N LEU A 498 24.93 -4.09 25.88
CA LEU A 498 24.20 -5.09 25.13
C LEU A 498 24.89 -6.45 25.13
N LYS A 499 26.21 -6.49 24.96
CA LYS A 499 27.01 -7.72 25.09
C LYS A 499 26.85 -8.33 26.46
N ALA A 500 27.00 -7.54 27.53
CA ALA A 500 26.85 -8.02 28.91
C ALA A 500 25.44 -8.60 29.17
N ALA A 501 24.41 -7.97 28.67
CA ALA A 501 23.04 -8.47 28.77
C ALA A 501 22.85 -9.80 28.02
N LEU A 502 23.40 -9.93 26.81
CA LEU A 502 23.33 -11.16 26.03
C LEU A 502 24.17 -12.30 26.66
N ASP A 503 25.33 -12.00 27.23
CA ASP A 503 26.16 -12.98 27.95
C ASP A 503 25.43 -13.54 29.19
N ASP A 504 24.71 -12.68 29.92
CA ASP A 504 23.88 -13.06 31.05
C ASP A 504 22.75 -14.01 30.64
N VAL A 505 22.04 -13.63 29.56
CA VAL A 505 20.97 -14.47 28.98
C VAL A 505 21.52 -15.81 28.52
N LYS A 506 22.66 -15.84 27.83
CA LYS A 506 23.28 -17.07 27.32
C LYS A 506 23.67 -18.03 28.44
N LYS A 507 24.21 -17.51 29.54
CA LYS A 507 24.53 -18.30 30.72
C LYS A 507 23.28 -18.92 31.35
N THR A 508 22.23 -18.13 31.51
CA THR A 508 20.96 -18.59 32.08
C THR A 508 20.24 -19.58 31.17
N TYR A 509 20.36 -19.42 29.87
CA TYR A 509 19.74 -20.32 28.89
C TYR A 509 20.45 -21.67 28.76
N ALA A 510 21.76 -21.69 28.98
CA ALA A 510 22.58 -22.92 28.94
C ALA A 510 22.51 -23.76 30.25
N ALA A 511 22.02 -23.15 31.33
CA ALA A 511 21.81 -23.82 32.62
C ALA A 511 20.45 -24.50 32.71
#